data_0a4e1673ceadb08953ac34979f9c8921
#
_entry.id   0a4e1673ceadb08953ac34979f9c8921
#
_cell.length_a   1.000
_cell.length_b   1.000
_cell.length_c   1.000
_cell.angle_alpha   90.00
_cell.angle_beta   90.00
_cell.angle_gamma   90.00
#
_symmetry.space_group_name_H-M   'P 1'
#
loop_
_entity.id
_entity.type
_entity.pdbx_description
1 polymer ?
#
loop_
_entity_poly.entity_id
_entity_poly.type
_entity_poly.pdbx_seq_one_letter_code
_entity_poly.pdbx_strand_id
1 'polypeptide(L)'
;LVAFDVKANQNLQYKVDDSTWKLAGSQDPTTKVWDESTMYDEEGNLLLTEQYKGNKSMSVTADKWVYRTFYFETALDYKRTFAKKHNVSGLVLFNLRNYLDANNGNLFSVLPHKQESLSLRATYDYDNRYFIEANAGYTGSENFKKGHRFGFFPAFAIGWVPSNESWWKPLSKVVSFLKIRYSDGTVGNDSSGDRFGYFSKIEGDGNSYRTYWNSGDGLHYTSYGYKPQWSKVRKQDLGIDLNLFNDLSITVELFKESRSKIFVSRDNVPLLAGFATGISANIGKVENKGFEAQFEYNHQFGKDWFVSLRGNVTYNKDKIIENGQAEPAYPWLDKRGHKVLASLGYTALGLFTCEEDIQNYNI
;
A
#
# COMPACT_ATOMS: atom_id res chain seq x y z
N LEU A 1 28.77 1.52 2.36
CA LEU A 1 28.13 1.51 3.67
C LEU A 1 27.82 0.07 4.08
N VAL A 2 28.14 -0.29 5.29
CA VAL A 2 27.73 -1.56 5.91
C VAL A 2 27.02 -1.18 7.21
N ALA A 3 25.79 -1.66 7.37
CA ALA A 3 25.03 -1.47 8.60
C ALA A 3 24.56 -2.82 9.12
N PHE A 4 24.70 -3.01 10.41
CA PHE A 4 24.20 -4.18 11.12
C PHE A 4 23.43 -3.70 12.33
N ASP A 5 22.15 -3.99 12.38
CA ASP A 5 21.25 -3.61 13.47
C ASP A 5 20.60 -4.85 14.05
N VAL A 6 20.66 -4.99 15.37
CA VAL A 6 19.97 -6.02 16.12
C VAL A 6 19.17 -5.34 17.21
N LYS A 7 17.87 -5.56 17.20
CA LYS A 7 16.99 -5.09 18.26
C LYS A 7 16.31 -6.27 18.91
N ALA A 8 16.38 -6.30 20.24
CA ALA A 8 15.71 -7.27 21.07
C ALA A 8 14.89 -6.53 22.11
N ASN A 9 13.70 -7.01 22.38
CA ASN A 9 12.85 -6.49 23.45
C ASN A 9 12.19 -7.62 24.18
N GLN A 10 11.87 -7.38 25.45
CA GLN A 10 11.09 -8.26 26.28
C GLN A 10 10.03 -7.41 26.97
N ASN A 11 8.77 -7.75 26.73
CA ASN A 11 7.65 -7.16 27.45
C ASN A 11 7.15 -8.18 28.47
N LEU A 12 7.14 -7.80 29.73
CA LEU A 12 6.63 -8.61 30.83
C LEU A 12 5.31 -8.01 31.30
N GLN A 13 4.25 -8.79 31.23
CA GLN A 13 2.95 -8.44 31.77
C GLN A 13 2.67 -9.31 32.98
N TYR A 14 2.37 -8.68 34.09
CA TYR A 14 1.96 -9.32 35.33
C TYR A 14 0.46 -9.16 35.48
N LYS A 15 -0.25 -10.25 35.68
CA LYS A 15 -1.69 -10.25 35.84
C LYS A 15 -2.11 -11.16 36.99
N VAL A 16 -3.03 -10.68 37.80
CA VAL A 16 -3.81 -11.46 38.74
C VAL A 16 -5.22 -11.55 38.18
N ASP A 17 -5.73 -12.76 38.04
CA ASP A 17 -7.09 -12.94 37.53
C ASP A 17 -8.06 -12.99 38.71
N ASP A 18 -9.00 -12.07 38.73
CA ASP A 18 -10.08 -12.04 39.72
C ASP A 18 -11.20 -13.01 39.34
N SER A 19 -11.85 -13.61 40.36
CA SER A 19 -13.05 -14.39 40.14
C SER A 19 -14.20 -13.53 39.67
N THR A 20 -14.97 -14.02 38.71
CA THR A 20 -16.20 -13.36 38.26
C THR A 20 -17.41 -14.12 38.77
N TRP A 21 -18.41 -13.37 39.19
CA TRP A 21 -19.62 -13.88 39.83
C TRP A 21 -20.83 -13.47 38.99
N LYS A 22 -21.86 -14.30 39.01
CA LYS A 22 -23.17 -14.00 38.44
C LYS A 22 -24.26 -14.32 39.43
N LEU A 23 -25.45 -13.73 39.26
CA LEU A 23 -26.63 -14.08 40.02
C LEU A 23 -26.94 -15.56 39.82
N ALA A 24 -27.15 -16.27 40.94
CA ALA A 24 -27.52 -17.69 40.93
C ALA A 24 -29.01 -17.91 40.66
N GLY A 25 -29.83 -16.87 40.74
CA GLY A 25 -31.28 -16.94 40.52
C GLY A 25 -31.68 -17.41 39.13
N SER A 26 -32.92 -17.80 38.95
CA SER A 26 -33.49 -18.19 37.70
C SER A 26 -34.01 -16.95 36.92
N GLN A 27 -33.92 -17.03 35.60
CA GLN A 27 -34.45 -16.02 34.70
C GLN A 27 -35.50 -16.64 33.81
N ASP A 28 -36.65 -15.99 33.65
CA ASP A 28 -37.64 -16.43 32.67
C ASP A 28 -37.03 -16.48 31.27
N PRO A 29 -37.08 -17.61 30.59
CA PRO A 29 -36.42 -17.80 29.29
C PRO A 29 -37.02 -16.89 28.17
N THR A 30 -38.29 -16.47 28.34
CA THR A 30 -39.00 -15.69 27.34
C THR A 30 -38.87 -14.19 27.60
N THR A 31 -39.22 -13.77 28.82
CA THR A 31 -39.24 -12.35 29.20
C THR A 31 -37.89 -11.79 29.62
N LYS A 32 -36.93 -12.66 29.94
CA LYS A 32 -35.61 -12.30 30.46
C LYS A 32 -35.66 -11.57 31.79
N VAL A 33 -36.77 -11.64 32.51
CA VAL A 33 -36.92 -11.09 33.87
C VAL A 33 -36.43 -12.09 34.89
N TRP A 34 -35.69 -11.61 35.88
CA TRP A 34 -35.20 -12.43 36.98
C TRP A 34 -36.34 -12.73 37.99
N ASP A 35 -36.38 -13.97 38.44
CA ASP A 35 -37.28 -14.36 39.52
C ASP A 35 -36.63 -13.96 40.86
N GLU A 36 -37.16 -12.91 41.47
CA GLU A 36 -36.63 -12.37 42.73
C GLU A 36 -36.68 -13.40 43.87
N SER A 37 -37.62 -14.31 43.86
CA SER A 37 -37.73 -15.37 44.88
C SER A 37 -36.56 -16.36 44.86
N THR A 38 -35.85 -16.43 43.76
CA THR A 38 -34.68 -17.32 43.57
C THR A 38 -33.35 -16.58 43.69
N MET A 39 -33.37 -15.30 43.94
CA MET A 39 -32.15 -14.45 43.98
C MET A 39 -31.54 -14.35 45.38
N TYR A 40 -32.28 -14.69 46.45
CA TYR A 40 -31.86 -14.52 47.82
C TYR A 40 -31.93 -15.84 48.58
N ASP A 41 -31.07 -16.01 49.59
CA ASP A 41 -31.15 -17.09 50.55
C ASP A 41 -32.21 -16.82 51.63
N GLU A 42 -32.40 -17.79 52.58
CA GLU A 42 -33.35 -17.66 53.68
C GLU A 42 -33.03 -16.51 54.65
N GLU A 43 -31.76 -16.05 54.65
CA GLU A 43 -31.27 -14.95 55.48
C GLU A 43 -31.32 -13.58 54.72
N GLY A 44 -31.75 -13.58 53.45
CA GLY A 44 -31.88 -12.35 52.63
C GLY A 44 -30.57 -11.91 51.93
N ASN A 45 -29.55 -12.77 51.88
CA ASN A 45 -28.33 -12.47 51.16
C ASN A 45 -28.48 -12.84 49.68
N LEU A 46 -27.84 -12.07 48.81
CA LEU A 46 -27.84 -12.27 47.36
C LEU A 46 -27.08 -13.58 47.02
N LEU A 47 -27.76 -14.48 46.33
CA LEU A 47 -27.15 -15.72 45.85
C LEU A 47 -26.27 -15.46 44.63
N LEU A 48 -24.99 -15.71 44.75
CA LEU A 48 -24.00 -15.57 43.70
C LEU A 48 -23.34 -16.90 43.35
N THR A 49 -23.25 -17.20 42.08
CA THR A 49 -22.48 -18.34 41.58
C THR A 49 -21.20 -17.87 40.96
N GLU A 50 -20.08 -18.47 41.32
CA GLU A 50 -18.80 -18.20 40.67
C GLU A 50 -18.85 -18.71 39.24
N GLN A 51 -18.82 -17.79 38.30
CA GLN A 51 -18.85 -18.07 36.86
C GLN A 51 -17.45 -18.46 36.36
N TYR A 52 -16.45 -17.81 36.91
CA TYR A 52 -15.06 -18.06 36.60
C TYR A 52 -14.25 -17.95 37.90
N LYS A 53 -13.50 -18.99 38.21
CA LYS A 53 -12.60 -19.00 39.37
C LYS A 53 -11.28 -18.38 39.00
N GLY A 54 -11.04 -17.17 39.48
CA GLY A 54 -9.79 -16.45 39.27
C GLY A 54 -8.61 -17.15 39.93
N ASN A 55 -7.44 -16.91 39.41
CA ASN A 55 -6.19 -17.39 39.99
C ASN A 55 -5.58 -16.25 40.83
N LYS A 56 -5.54 -16.43 42.15
CA LYS A 56 -4.93 -15.48 43.08
C LYS A 56 -3.41 -15.43 42.97
N SER A 57 -2.79 -16.40 42.28
CA SER A 57 -1.37 -16.38 42.01
C SER A 57 -1.08 -15.42 40.84
N MET A 58 -0.04 -14.60 41.00
CA MET A 58 0.40 -13.71 39.91
C MET A 58 0.86 -14.57 38.74
N SER A 59 0.25 -14.34 37.56
CA SER A 59 0.69 -14.92 36.31
C SER A 59 1.61 -13.92 35.59
N VAL A 60 2.60 -14.43 34.89
CA VAL A 60 3.53 -13.63 34.08
C VAL A 60 3.45 -14.07 32.62
N THR A 61 3.12 -13.16 31.75
CA THR A 61 3.24 -13.36 30.32
C THR A 61 4.45 -12.58 29.83
N ALA A 62 5.32 -13.24 29.10
CA ALA A 62 6.52 -12.64 28.54
C ALA A 62 6.48 -12.70 27.02
N ASP A 63 6.35 -11.55 26.38
CA ASP A 63 6.53 -11.41 24.95
C ASP A 63 7.97 -11.00 24.66
N LYS A 64 8.65 -11.82 23.90
CA LYS A 64 10.03 -11.57 23.47
C LYS A 64 10.08 -11.47 21.97
N TRP A 65 10.77 -10.44 21.46
CA TRP A 65 10.97 -10.33 20.03
C TRP A 65 12.37 -9.82 19.71
N VAL A 66 12.92 -10.39 18.65
CA VAL A 66 14.26 -10.10 18.16
C VAL A 66 14.19 -9.96 16.65
N TYR A 67 14.71 -8.88 16.12
CA TYR A 67 14.93 -8.74 14.70
C TYR A 67 16.34 -8.27 14.40
N ARG A 68 16.84 -8.66 13.24
CA ARG A 68 18.17 -8.37 12.76
C ARG A 68 18.11 -7.87 11.32
N THR A 69 18.78 -6.76 11.05
CA THR A 69 18.96 -6.24 9.71
C THR A 69 20.47 -6.21 9.39
N PHE A 70 20.82 -6.75 8.24
CA PHE A 70 22.11 -6.53 7.60
C PHE A 70 21.90 -5.76 6.32
N TYR A 71 22.61 -4.67 6.15
CA TYR A 71 22.57 -3.83 4.96
C TYR A 71 23.99 -3.60 4.46
N PHE A 72 24.19 -3.82 3.17
CA PHE A 72 25.43 -3.51 2.46
C PHE A 72 25.11 -2.63 1.26
N GLU A 73 25.87 -1.58 1.06
CA GLU A 73 25.78 -0.69 -0.09
C GLU A 73 27.16 -0.30 -0.57
N THR A 74 27.34 -0.31 -1.87
CA THR A 74 28.51 0.27 -2.52
C THR A 74 28.06 1.10 -3.73
N ALA A 75 28.71 2.24 -3.89
CA ALA A 75 28.41 3.16 -4.97
C ALA A 75 29.69 3.62 -5.64
N LEU A 76 29.61 3.77 -6.96
CA LEU A 76 30.61 4.42 -7.79
C LEU A 76 29.96 5.61 -8.47
N ASP A 77 30.42 6.79 -8.15
CA ASP A 77 29.96 8.05 -8.74
C ASP A 77 31.05 8.65 -9.63
N TYR A 78 30.65 9.08 -10.80
CA TYR A 78 31.51 9.77 -11.75
C TYR A 78 30.85 11.08 -12.19
N LYS A 79 31.57 12.19 -12.12
CA LYS A 79 31.12 13.49 -12.59
C LYS A 79 32.24 14.24 -13.24
N ARG A 80 32.01 14.73 -14.46
CA ARG A 80 32.99 15.51 -15.22
C ARG A 80 32.36 16.50 -16.17
N THR A 81 32.95 17.68 -16.27
CA THR A 81 32.62 18.68 -17.27
C THR A 81 33.68 18.71 -18.37
N PHE A 82 33.27 18.54 -19.62
CA PHE A 82 34.14 18.61 -20.79
C PHE A 82 33.87 19.91 -21.55
N ALA A 83 34.91 20.52 -22.06
CA ALA A 83 34.81 21.76 -22.88
C ALA A 83 33.97 22.86 -22.23
N LYS A 84 33.83 22.90 -20.90
CA LYS A 84 33.01 23.86 -20.11
C LYS A 84 31.50 23.84 -20.41
N LYS A 85 31.03 22.95 -21.30
CA LYS A 85 29.64 22.92 -21.76
C LYS A 85 28.97 21.54 -21.65
N HIS A 86 29.75 20.49 -21.60
CA HIS A 86 29.23 19.11 -21.56
C HIS A 86 29.40 18.56 -20.14
N ASN A 87 28.34 18.48 -19.39
CA ASN A 87 28.34 17.89 -18.07
C ASN A 87 27.84 16.46 -18.15
N VAL A 88 28.66 15.53 -17.71
CA VAL A 88 28.36 14.09 -17.69
C VAL A 88 28.41 13.62 -16.26
N SER A 89 27.41 12.88 -15.80
CA SER A 89 27.50 12.13 -14.57
C SER A 89 27.00 10.70 -14.72
N GLY A 90 27.54 9.81 -13.92
CA GLY A 90 27.13 8.42 -13.86
C GLY A 90 27.22 7.89 -12.44
N LEU A 91 26.24 7.09 -12.05
CA LEU A 91 26.18 6.41 -10.77
C LEU A 91 25.89 4.93 -11.01
N VAL A 92 26.69 4.08 -10.37
CA VAL A 92 26.42 2.66 -10.22
C VAL A 92 26.31 2.37 -8.74
N LEU A 93 25.16 1.87 -8.32
CA LEU A 93 24.88 1.59 -6.92
C LEU A 93 24.42 0.13 -6.79
N PHE A 94 25.10 -0.63 -5.96
CA PHE A 94 24.69 -1.97 -5.57
C PHE A 94 24.30 -1.97 -4.09
N ASN A 95 23.15 -2.55 -3.75
CA ASN A 95 22.76 -2.76 -2.37
C ASN A 95 22.21 -4.16 -2.14
N LEU A 96 22.39 -4.62 -0.90
CA LEU A 96 21.87 -5.88 -0.40
C LEU A 96 21.31 -5.65 1.00
N ARG A 97 20.08 -6.12 1.20
CA ARG A 97 19.39 -6.09 2.49
C ARG A 97 18.97 -7.49 2.89
N ASN A 98 19.25 -7.83 4.14
CA ASN A 98 18.81 -9.07 4.78
C ASN A 98 18.16 -8.72 6.12
N TYR A 99 16.86 -8.91 6.23
CA TYR A 99 16.08 -8.65 7.43
C TYR A 99 15.50 -9.95 7.95
N LEU A 100 15.66 -10.21 9.24
CA LEU A 100 15.15 -11.38 9.93
C LEU A 100 14.29 -10.91 11.11
N ASP A 101 13.06 -11.41 11.19
CA ASP A 101 12.21 -11.36 12.37
C ASP A 101 12.08 -12.78 12.95
N ALA A 102 12.68 -13.01 14.11
CA ALA A 102 12.78 -14.34 14.70
C ALA A 102 11.54 -14.76 15.49
N ASN A 103 10.55 -13.89 15.65
CA ASN A 103 9.42 -14.13 16.60
C ASN A 103 8.11 -14.52 15.93
N ASN A 104 8.07 -14.56 14.61
CA ASN A 104 6.87 -14.99 13.91
C ASN A 104 6.71 -16.51 13.97
N GLY A 105 5.64 -16.98 14.61
CA GLY A 105 5.35 -18.40 14.83
C GLY A 105 5.09 -19.25 13.58
N ASN A 106 5.29 -18.69 12.37
CA ASN A 106 5.11 -19.37 11.09
C ASN A 106 6.47 -19.58 10.43
N LEU A 107 6.74 -20.80 9.96
CA LEU A 107 7.98 -21.21 9.32
C LEU A 107 8.42 -20.24 8.20
N PHE A 108 7.50 -19.76 7.38
CA PHE A 108 7.83 -18.84 6.27
C PHE A 108 8.15 -17.42 6.76
N SER A 109 7.55 -17.02 7.85
CA SER A 109 7.75 -15.68 8.44
C SER A 109 9.10 -15.57 9.17
N VAL A 110 9.62 -16.69 9.69
CA VAL A 110 10.92 -16.75 10.37
C VAL A 110 12.10 -16.74 9.40
N LEU A 111 11.89 -17.01 8.12
CA LEU A 111 12.96 -16.97 7.12
C LEU A 111 13.40 -15.51 6.85
N PRO A 112 14.71 -15.25 6.62
CA PRO A 112 15.19 -13.90 6.32
C PRO A 112 14.55 -13.32 5.08
N HIS A 113 14.15 -12.03 5.13
CA HIS A 113 13.78 -11.25 3.96
C HIS A 113 15.02 -10.77 3.24
N LYS A 114 15.24 -11.22 2.02
CA LYS A 114 16.42 -10.89 1.21
C LYS A 114 16.01 -10.07 -0.01
N GLN A 115 16.69 -8.96 -0.18
CA GLN A 115 16.53 -8.10 -1.34
C GLN A 115 17.91 -7.66 -1.80
N GLU A 116 18.15 -7.63 -3.09
CA GLU A 116 19.33 -7.07 -3.71
C GLU A 116 18.94 -6.22 -4.91
N SER A 117 19.69 -5.15 -5.14
CA SER A 117 19.46 -4.31 -6.30
C SER A 117 20.73 -3.71 -6.85
N LEU A 118 20.75 -3.58 -8.17
CA LEU A 118 21.71 -2.80 -8.92
C LEU A 118 20.97 -1.63 -9.55
N SER A 119 21.40 -0.41 -9.24
CA SER A 119 20.83 0.82 -9.79
C SER A 119 21.88 1.54 -10.61
N LEU A 120 21.51 1.95 -11.80
CA LEU A 120 22.35 2.69 -12.73
C LEU A 120 21.68 4.03 -13.03
N ARG A 121 22.46 5.09 -13.05
CA ARG A 121 22.02 6.42 -13.49
C ARG A 121 23.07 7.03 -14.38
N ALA A 122 22.66 7.60 -15.49
CA ALA A 122 23.51 8.40 -16.37
C ALA A 122 22.80 9.71 -16.67
N THR A 123 23.51 10.82 -16.52
CA THR A 123 22.98 12.14 -16.88
C THR A 123 23.94 12.86 -17.81
N TYR A 124 23.36 13.59 -18.72
CA TYR A 124 24.08 14.47 -19.61
C TYR A 124 23.34 15.80 -19.73
N ASP A 125 24.05 16.89 -19.58
CA ASP A 125 23.55 18.20 -19.92
C ASP A 125 24.53 18.94 -20.84
N TYR A 126 23.96 19.71 -21.77
CA TYR A 126 24.69 20.56 -22.66
C TYR A 126 24.38 22.03 -22.36
N ASP A 127 25.38 22.73 -21.85
CA ASP A 127 25.40 24.17 -21.61
C ASP A 127 24.21 24.66 -20.75
N ASN A 128 23.72 23.82 -19.82
CA ASN A 128 22.51 24.03 -19.00
C ASN A 128 21.25 24.33 -19.82
N ARG A 129 21.19 23.84 -21.06
CA ARG A 129 20.05 24.01 -21.98
C ARG A 129 19.30 22.71 -22.23
N TYR A 130 20.03 21.67 -22.57
CA TYR A 130 19.47 20.35 -22.93
C TYR A 130 19.92 19.33 -21.91
N PHE A 131 18.96 18.60 -21.35
CA PHE A 131 19.17 17.62 -20.31
C PHE A 131 18.65 16.27 -20.76
N ILE A 132 19.43 15.24 -20.54
CA ILE A 132 19.03 13.84 -20.76
C ILE A 132 19.42 13.06 -19.53
N GLU A 133 18.53 12.24 -19.04
CA GLU A 133 18.77 11.33 -17.92
C GLU A 133 18.24 9.93 -18.26
N ALA A 134 19.04 8.92 -18.00
CA ALA A 134 18.65 7.53 -18.10
C ALA A 134 18.92 6.81 -16.76
N ASN A 135 17.93 6.10 -16.28
CA ASN A 135 18.02 5.29 -15.06
C ASN A 135 17.64 3.85 -15.37
N ALA A 136 18.26 2.90 -14.69
CA ALA A 136 17.88 1.51 -14.78
C ALA A 136 18.02 0.87 -13.39
N GLY A 137 16.96 0.25 -12.91
CA GLY A 137 16.94 -0.57 -11.70
C GLY A 137 16.84 -2.05 -12.06
N TYR A 138 17.71 -2.87 -11.51
CA TYR A 138 17.65 -4.33 -11.59
C TYR A 138 17.57 -4.88 -10.18
N THR A 139 16.36 -5.27 -9.75
CA THR A 139 16.06 -5.62 -8.36
C THR A 139 15.57 -7.05 -8.25
N GLY A 140 16.13 -7.80 -7.31
CA GLY A 140 15.75 -9.16 -6.97
C GLY A 140 14.94 -9.21 -5.67
N SER A 141 13.86 -9.99 -5.67
CA SER A 141 13.04 -10.28 -4.50
C SER A 141 12.87 -11.79 -4.33
N GLU A 142 12.95 -12.24 -3.10
CA GLU A 142 12.72 -13.65 -2.76
C GLU A 142 11.25 -14.07 -2.76
N ASN A 143 10.32 -13.11 -2.82
CA ASN A 143 8.89 -13.38 -2.94
C ASN A 143 8.55 -14.16 -4.21
N PHE A 144 9.47 -14.20 -5.17
CA PHE A 144 9.28 -14.88 -6.44
C PHE A 144 10.09 -16.18 -6.53
N LYS A 145 9.55 -17.13 -7.29
CA LYS A 145 10.23 -18.40 -7.58
C LYS A 145 11.57 -18.15 -8.27
N LYS A 146 12.57 -19.02 -8.01
CA LYS A 146 13.87 -19.00 -8.69
C LYS A 146 13.67 -18.92 -10.22
N GLY A 147 14.41 -18.03 -10.88
CA GLY A 147 14.26 -17.72 -12.31
C GLY A 147 13.31 -16.55 -12.63
N HIS A 148 12.50 -16.09 -11.67
CA HIS A 148 11.58 -14.95 -11.83
C HIS A 148 11.78 -13.86 -10.78
N ARG A 149 12.85 -13.95 -9.98
CA ARG A 149 13.13 -13.06 -8.85
C ARG A 149 13.47 -11.65 -9.27
N PHE A 150 14.14 -11.49 -10.41
CA PHE A 150 14.66 -10.20 -10.83
C PHE A 150 13.70 -9.47 -11.76
N GLY A 151 13.50 -8.19 -11.49
CA GLY A 151 12.78 -7.24 -12.32
C GLY A 151 13.71 -6.16 -12.87
N PHE A 152 13.51 -5.77 -14.13
CA PHE A 152 14.20 -4.65 -14.76
C PHE A 152 13.25 -3.47 -14.92
N PHE A 153 13.68 -2.30 -14.43
CA PHE A 153 12.87 -1.09 -14.32
C PHE A 153 13.63 0.10 -14.90
N PRO A 154 13.50 0.35 -16.20
CA PRO A 154 14.11 1.50 -16.85
C PRO A 154 13.28 2.78 -16.63
N ALA A 155 13.96 3.92 -16.63
CA ALA A 155 13.36 5.23 -16.72
C ALA A 155 14.26 6.16 -17.50
N PHE A 156 13.66 7.12 -18.22
CA PHE A 156 14.38 8.17 -18.89
C PHE A 156 13.69 9.52 -18.69
N ALA A 157 14.46 10.59 -18.78
CA ALA A 157 13.92 11.94 -18.76
C ALA A 157 14.70 12.83 -19.74
N ILE A 158 14.00 13.79 -20.29
CA ILE A 158 14.56 14.87 -21.12
C ILE A 158 14.10 16.22 -20.58
N GLY A 159 14.95 17.21 -20.70
CA GLY A 159 14.64 18.57 -20.29
C GLY A 159 15.24 19.57 -21.26
N TRP A 160 14.52 20.65 -21.47
CA TRP A 160 14.98 21.79 -22.26
C TRP A 160 14.69 23.07 -21.49
N VAL A 161 15.68 23.99 -21.52
CA VAL A 161 15.59 25.30 -20.89
C VAL A 161 15.67 26.37 -22.00
N PRO A 162 14.53 26.70 -22.65
CA PRO A 162 14.47 27.72 -23.68
C PRO A 162 15.02 29.08 -23.24
N SER A 163 14.83 29.41 -21.95
CA SER A 163 15.31 30.68 -21.39
C SER A 163 16.83 30.86 -21.41
N ASN A 164 17.58 29.76 -21.55
CA ASN A 164 19.05 29.78 -21.67
C ASN A 164 19.52 29.91 -23.14
N GLU A 165 18.60 29.96 -24.10
CA GLU A 165 18.94 30.16 -25.51
C GLU A 165 19.23 31.62 -25.81
N SER A 166 20.12 31.87 -26.78
CA SER A 166 20.56 33.23 -27.15
C SER A 166 19.41 34.11 -27.70
N TRP A 167 18.44 33.52 -28.36
CA TRP A 167 17.26 34.18 -28.91
C TRP A 167 16.21 34.56 -27.87
N TRP A 168 16.29 34.02 -26.62
CA TRP A 168 15.36 34.32 -25.54
C TRP A 168 15.54 35.69 -24.89
N LYS A 169 16.70 36.31 -25.06
CA LYS A 169 17.05 37.60 -24.41
C LYS A 169 15.97 38.67 -24.44
N PRO A 170 15.23 38.89 -25.56
CA PRO A 170 14.16 39.91 -25.60
C PRO A 170 12.99 39.57 -24.64
N LEU A 171 12.72 38.30 -24.43
CA LEU A 171 11.63 37.80 -23.59
C LEU A 171 11.98 37.72 -22.10
N SER A 172 13.27 37.73 -21.75
CA SER A 172 13.78 37.54 -20.39
C SER A 172 13.28 38.56 -19.36
N LYS A 173 12.83 39.74 -19.80
CA LYS A 173 12.21 40.75 -18.94
C LYS A 173 10.85 40.37 -18.44
N VAL A 174 10.10 39.56 -19.18
CA VAL A 174 8.76 39.08 -18.82
C VAL A 174 8.85 37.65 -18.36
N VAL A 175 9.47 36.77 -19.14
CA VAL A 175 9.69 35.36 -18.83
C VAL A 175 11.15 35.17 -18.51
N SER A 176 11.49 35.26 -17.20
CA SER A 176 12.87 35.19 -16.74
C SER A 176 13.42 33.77 -16.77
N PHE A 177 12.57 32.76 -16.64
CA PHE A 177 12.94 31.35 -16.72
C PHE A 177 11.81 30.52 -17.31
N LEU A 178 12.16 29.61 -18.21
CA LEU A 178 11.27 28.56 -18.71
C LEU A 178 12.06 27.28 -18.86
N LYS A 179 11.52 26.19 -18.29
CA LYS A 179 12.00 24.84 -18.46
C LYS A 179 10.84 23.91 -18.78
N ILE A 180 11.04 23.07 -19.78
CA ILE A 180 10.11 22.01 -20.17
C ILE A 180 10.80 20.68 -19.90
N ARG A 181 10.12 19.75 -19.21
CA ARG A 181 10.65 18.43 -18.87
C ARG A 181 9.63 17.34 -19.16
N TYR A 182 10.12 16.21 -19.61
CA TYR A 182 9.32 15.01 -19.77
C TYR A 182 10.07 13.81 -19.18
N SER A 183 9.34 12.96 -18.45
CA SER A 183 9.88 11.71 -17.96
C SER A 183 8.94 10.54 -18.23
N ASP A 184 9.51 9.36 -18.47
CA ASP A 184 8.80 8.09 -18.61
C ASP A 184 9.61 7.03 -17.89
N GLY A 185 9.03 6.40 -16.89
CA GLY A 185 9.73 5.41 -16.09
C GLY A 185 8.83 4.27 -15.64
N THR A 186 9.45 3.13 -15.43
CA THR A 186 8.78 1.95 -14.88
C THR A 186 9.33 1.65 -13.49
N VAL A 187 8.42 1.41 -12.53
CA VAL A 187 8.74 0.98 -11.16
C VAL A 187 8.11 -0.39 -10.93
N GLY A 188 8.83 -1.27 -10.24
CA GLY A 188 8.33 -2.58 -9.81
C GLY A 188 7.87 -2.57 -8.37
N ASN A 189 6.86 -3.39 -8.09
CA ASN A 189 6.44 -3.73 -6.74
C ASN A 189 6.35 -5.25 -6.62
N ASP A 190 7.00 -5.81 -5.59
CA ASP A 190 7.04 -7.24 -5.28
C ASP A 190 5.93 -7.69 -4.30
N SER A 191 5.04 -6.79 -3.91
CA SER A 191 3.87 -7.09 -3.09
C SER A 191 2.84 -7.88 -3.92
N SER A 192 2.93 -9.19 -3.88
CA SER A 192 2.10 -10.12 -4.66
C SER A 192 1.49 -11.19 -3.77
N GLY A 193 0.73 -10.77 -2.76
CA GLY A 193 0.11 -11.66 -1.79
C GLY A 193 1.07 -12.18 -0.73
N ASP A 194 0.87 -13.41 -0.31
CA ASP A 194 1.66 -14.04 0.74
C ASP A 194 3.12 -14.26 0.34
N ARG A 195 3.99 -14.16 1.31
CA ARG A 195 5.39 -14.56 1.16
C ARG A 195 5.49 -16.02 0.73
N PHE A 196 6.31 -16.29 -0.29
CA PHE A 196 6.43 -17.63 -0.92
C PHE A 196 5.09 -18.18 -1.44
N GLY A 197 4.17 -17.30 -1.82
CA GLY A 197 2.84 -17.68 -2.32
C GLY A 197 2.83 -18.59 -3.56
N TYR A 198 4.01 -18.91 -4.13
CA TYR A 198 4.15 -19.89 -5.19
C TYR A 198 4.13 -21.34 -4.69
N PHE A 199 4.16 -21.56 -3.37
CA PHE A 199 3.93 -22.88 -2.77
C PHE A 199 2.44 -23.08 -2.50
N SER A 200 1.95 -24.29 -2.75
CA SER A 200 0.65 -24.71 -2.23
C SER A 200 0.77 -24.94 -0.72
N LYS A 201 -0.21 -24.45 0.03
CA LYS A 201 -0.29 -24.63 1.48
C LYS A 201 -1.44 -25.57 1.79
N ILE A 202 -1.14 -26.57 2.59
CA ILE A 202 -2.11 -27.53 3.13
C ILE A 202 -2.05 -27.39 4.65
N GLU A 203 -3.16 -27.17 5.27
CA GLU A 203 -3.29 -27.04 6.71
C GLU A 203 -4.28 -28.07 7.24
N GLY A 204 -4.11 -28.49 8.49
CA GLY A 204 -5.05 -29.32 9.23
C GLY A 204 -5.67 -28.48 10.35
N ASP A 205 -6.93 -28.69 10.62
CA ASP A 205 -7.68 -27.96 11.64
C ASP A 205 -7.53 -28.49 13.06
N GLY A 206 -6.52 -29.32 13.32
CA GLY A 206 -6.22 -29.87 14.65
C GLY A 206 -7.09 -31.06 15.06
N ASN A 207 -8.18 -31.34 14.39
CA ASN A 207 -9.05 -32.52 14.58
C ASN A 207 -8.77 -33.57 13.50
N SER A 208 -7.56 -34.01 13.40
CA SER A 208 -6.87 -34.53 12.21
C SER A 208 -7.22 -35.95 11.75
N TYR A 209 -8.31 -36.54 12.13
CA TYR A 209 -8.71 -37.82 11.56
C TYR A 209 -10.11 -37.77 11.00
N ARG A 210 -10.25 -37.40 9.72
CA ARG A 210 -11.45 -37.72 8.98
C ARG A 210 -11.52 -39.21 8.77
N THR A 211 -12.33 -39.87 9.57
CA THR A 211 -12.92 -41.11 9.09
C THR A 211 -14.09 -40.72 8.15
N TYR A 212 -14.38 -41.59 7.18
CA TYR A 212 -15.44 -41.41 6.19
C TYR A 212 -16.81 -40.94 6.72
N TRP A 213 -17.01 -41.09 8.04
CA TRP A 213 -18.24 -40.80 8.76
C TRP A 213 -18.18 -39.58 9.69
N ASN A 214 -17.07 -38.92 9.81
CA ASN A 214 -16.94 -37.77 10.71
C ASN A 214 -16.68 -36.47 9.92
N SER A 215 -17.50 -35.46 10.18
CA SER A 215 -17.47 -34.16 9.49
C SER A 215 -16.34 -33.22 9.93
N GLY A 216 -15.30 -33.70 10.56
CA GLY A 216 -14.11 -32.92 10.92
C GLY A 216 -13.32 -32.48 9.69
N ASP A 217 -12.70 -31.30 9.70
CA ASP A 217 -12.19 -30.65 8.49
C ASP A 217 -10.88 -31.22 7.91
N GLY A 218 -10.20 -32.12 8.59
CA GLY A 218 -9.04 -32.80 8.07
C GLY A 218 -7.99 -31.88 7.39
N LEU A 219 -7.23 -32.42 6.45
CA LEU A 219 -6.29 -31.65 5.64
C LEU A 219 -7.01 -30.95 4.49
N HIS A 220 -6.80 -29.65 4.35
CA HIS A 220 -7.38 -28.87 3.24
C HIS A 220 -6.36 -27.88 2.65
N TYR A 221 -6.57 -27.52 1.40
CA TYR A 221 -5.77 -26.47 0.77
C TYR A 221 -6.20 -25.11 1.32
N THR A 222 -5.26 -24.39 1.93
CA THR A 222 -5.43 -22.96 2.27
C THR A 222 -4.91 -22.04 1.18
N SER A 223 -4.05 -22.55 0.31
CA SER A 223 -3.58 -21.86 -0.89
C SER A 223 -3.16 -22.87 -1.95
N TYR A 224 -3.54 -22.65 -3.21
CA TYR A 224 -3.15 -23.50 -4.35
C TYR A 224 -1.79 -23.13 -4.95
N GLY A 225 -1.08 -22.19 -4.37
CA GLY A 225 0.11 -21.65 -4.97
C GLY A 225 -0.18 -20.92 -6.29
N TYR A 226 0.38 -19.76 -6.45
CA TYR A 226 0.21 -18.95 -7.66
C TYR A 226 1.55 -18.64 -8.29
N LYS A 227 1.56 -18.04 -9.47
CA LYS A 227 2.79 -17.59 -10.13
C LYS A 227 2.96 -16.08 -9.92
N PRO A 228 3.51 -15.67 -8.76
CA PRO A 228 3.66 -14.25 -8.47
C PRO A 228 4.64 -13.62 -9.45
N GLN A 229 4.32 -12.41 -9.88
CA GLN A 229 5.14 -11.60 -10.77
C GLN A 229 5.26 -10.19 -10.22
N TRP A 230 6.32 -9.49 -10.61
CA TRP A 230 6.44 -8.07 -10.37
C TRP A 230 5.21 -7.33 -10.91
N SER A 231 4.49 -6.64 -10.05
CA SER A 231 3.56 -5.63 -10.54
C SER A 231 4.34 -4.42 -11.02
N LYS A 232 3.88 -3.81 -12.12
CA LYS A 232 4.58 -2.73 -12.80
C LYS A 232 3.75 -1.47 -12.80
N VAL A 233 4.39 -0.36 -12.50
CA VAL A 233 3.81 0.98 -12.57
C VAL A 233 4.62 1.77 -13.59
N ARG A 234 4.01 2.13 -14.71
CA ARG A 234 4.58 3.09 -15.65
C ARG A 234 4.08 4.48 -15.30
N LYS A 235 5.00 5.40 -15.10
CA LYS A 235 4.75 6.80 -14.80
C LYS A 235 5.27 7.66 -15.93
N GLN A 236 4.41 8.54 -16.42
CA GLN A 236 4.74 9.53 -17.44
C GLN A 236 4.39 10.90 -16.88
N ASP A 237 5.29 11.84 -17.02
CA ASP A 237 5.14 13.18 -16.49
C ASP A 237 5.67 14.22 -17.50
N LEU A 238 4.87 15.26 -17.74
CA LEU A 238 5.23 16.43 -18.51
C LEU A 238 5.14 17.64 -17.59
N GLY A 239 6.29 18.25 -17.29
CA GLY A 239 6.40 19.40 -16.41
C GLY A 239 6.83 20.67 -17.16
N ILE A 240 6.28 21.79 -16.73
CA ILE A 240 6.65 23.13 -17.19
C ILE A 240 6.94 23.98 -15.96
N ASP A 241 8.16 24.47 -15.85
CA ASP A 241 8.59 25.41 -14.83
C ASP A 241 8.75 26.79 -15.44
N LEU A 242 8.05 27.79 -14.92
CA LEU A 242 7.96 29.14 -15.47
C LEU A 242 8.19 30.18 -14.37
N ASN A 243 9.11 31.15 -14.62
CA ASN A 243 9.23 32.32 -13.77
C ASN A 243 8.91 33.58 -14.58
N LEU A 244 7.98 34.38 -14.06
CA LEU A 244 7.55 35.63 -14.65
C LEU A 244 8.03 36.81 -13.79
N PHE A 245 8.59 37.81 -14.42
CA PHE A 245 9.02 39.09 -13.82
C PHE A 245 10.02 38.92 -12.65
N ASN A 246 10.60 37.74 -12.44
CA ASN A 246 11.38 37.30 -11.27
C ASN A 246 10.60 37.24 -9.96
N ASP A 247 9.30 37.50 -9.97
CA ASP A 247 8.45 37.54 -8.78
C ASP A 247 7.47 36.39 -8.69
N LEU A 248 7.03 35.85 -9.84
CA LEU A 248 6.02 34.80 -9.92
C LEU A 248 6.62 33.52 -10.50
N SER A 249 6.71 32.48 -9.69
CA SER A 249 7.08 31.13 -10.08
C SER A 249 5.84 30.28 -10.24
N ILE A 250 5.72 29.59 -11.37
CA ILE A 250 4.61 28.68 -11.68
C ILE A 250 5.22 27.35 -12.12
N THR A 251 4.78 26.25 -11.51
CA THR A 251 5.08 24.89 -11.97
C THR A 251 3.78 24.20 -12.30
N VAL A 252 3.70 23.59 -13.47
CA VAL A 252 2.55 22.79 -13.92
C VAL A 252 3.05 21.43 -14.36
N GLU A 253 2.42 20.39 -13.85
CA GLU A 253 2.72 18.99 -14.18
C GLU A 253 1.47 18.29 -14.70
N LEU A 254 1.62 17.55 -15.77
CA LEU A 254 0.62 16.65 -16.33
C LEU A 254 1.13 15.24 -16.20
N PHE A 255 0.43 14.40 -15.44
CA PHE A 255 0.90 13.05 -15.17
C PHE A 255 -0.09 11.98 -15.63
N LYS A 256 0.47 10.82 -15.97
CA LYS A 256 -0.26 9.58 -16.20
C LYS A 256 0.47 8.43 -15.57
N GLU A 257 -0.24 7.65 -14.75
CA GLU A 257 0.24 6.45 -14.12
C GLU A 257 -0.59 5.26 -14.57
N SER A 258 0.06 4.20 -15.05
CA SER A 258 -0.59 2.96 -15.47
C SER A 258 -0.01 1.81 -14.66
N ARG A 259 -0.82 1.26 -13.77
CA ARG A 259 -0.48 0.09 -12.95
C ARG A 259 -0.98 -1.16 -13.62
N SER A 260 -0.13 -2.15 -13.74
CA SER A 260 -0.43 -3.43 -14.38
C SER A 260 0.13 -4.60 -13.57
N LYS A 261 -0.39 -5.80 -13.83
CA LYS A 261 -0.02 -7.00 -13.08
C LYS A 261 -0.22 -6.84 -11.57
N ILE A 262 -1.24 -6.11 -11.15
CA ILE A 262 -1.62 -6.01 -9.74
C ILE A 262 -2.16 -7.38 -9.32
N PHE A 263 -1.71 -7.86 -8.17
CA PHE A 263 -2.19 -9.11 -7.60
C PHE A 263 -3.60 -8.92 -7.05
N VAL A 264 -4.56 -9.65 -7.59
CA VAL A 264 -5.98 -9.55 -7.23
C VAL A 264 -6.62 -10.93 -7.20
N SER A 265 -7.72 -11.09 -6.44
CA SER A 265 -8.57 -12.27 -6.49
C SER A 265 -9.20 -12.44 -7.87
N ARG A 266 -9.37 -13.69 -8.29
CA ARG A 266 -10.08 -14.07 -9.51
C ARG A 266 -11.48 -14.55 -9.20
N ASP A 267 -12.37 -13.62 -8.98
CA ASP A 267 -13.79 -13.94 -8.67
C ASP A 267 -14.53 -14.49 -9.90
N ASN A 268 -13.92 -14.41 -11.08
CA ASN A 268 -14.43 -14.95 -12.33
C ASN A 268 -14.18 -16.46 -12.53
N VAL A 269 -13.60 -17.15 -11.55
CA VAL A 269 -13.41 -18.60 -11.58
C VAL A 269 -14.68 -19.26 -11.03
N PRO A 270 -15.38 -20.12 -11.82
CA PRO A 270 -16.60 -20.75 -11.36
C PRO A 270 -16.36 -21.70 -10.19
N LEU A 271 -17.30 -21.78 -9.24
CA LEU A 271 -17.27 -22.75 -8.13
C LEU A 271 -17.20 -24.21 -8.61
N LEU A 272 -17.75 -24.50 -9.79
CA LEU A 272 -17.69 -25.83 -10.44
C LEU A 272 -16.25 -26.28 -10.75
N ALA A 273 -15.29 -25.36 -10.76
CA ALA A 273 -13.87 -25.72 -10.89
C ALA A 273 -13.32 -26.46 -9.67
N GLY A 274 -14.07 -26.54 -8.57
CA GLY A 274 -13.77 -27.35 -7.38
C GLY A 274 -12.66 -26.79 -6.49
N PHE A 275 -12.34 -25.51 -6.60
CA PHE A 275 -11.36 -24.89 -5.70
C PHE A 275 -11.99 -24.62 -4.33
N ALA A 276 -11.34 -25.10 -3.27
CA ALA A 276 -11.78 -24.88 -1.89
C ALA A 276 -11.53 -23.45 -1.40
N THR A 277 -10.57 -22.75 -2.02
CA THR A 277 -10.22 -21.35 -1.70
C THR A 277 -10.13 -20.52 -2.97
N GLY A 278 -10.28 -19.21 -2.84
CA GLY A 278 -10.14 -18.26 -3.95
C GLY A 278 -8.75 -18.33 -4.61
N ILE A 279 -8.72 -18.18 -5.92
CA ILE A 279 -7.50 -18.11 -6.71
C ILE A 279 -7.15 -16.65 -6.96
N SER A 280 -5.90 -16.30 -6.78
CA SER A 280 -5.39 -14.97 -7.07
C SER A 280 -4.36 -14.99 -8.20
N ALA A 281 -4.26 -13.89 -8.94
CA ALA A 281 -3.29 -13.74 -10.03
C ALA A 281 -2.91 -12.27 -10.26
N ASN A 282 -1.78 -12.07 -10.94
CA ASN A 282 -1.30 -10.72 -11.31
C ASN A 282 -2.00 -10.23 -12.60
N ILE A 283 -3.30 -9.99 -12.55
CA ILE A 283 -4.11 -9.57 -13.70
C ILE A 283 -4.66 -8.15 -13.57
N GLY A 284 -4.69 -7.59 -12.34
CA GLY A 284 -5.28 -6.29 -12.07
C GLY A 284 -4.57 -5.16 -12.83
N LYS A 285 -5.38 -4.16 -13.26
CA LYS A 285 -4.92 -2.96 -13.96
C LYS A 285 -5.68 -1.74 -13.45
N VAL A 286 -4.95 -0.65 -13.19
CA VAL A 286 -5.50 0.64 -12.77
C VAL A 286 -4.78 1.74 -13.53
N GLU A 287 -5.50 2.75 -13.96
CA GLU A 287 -4.95 3.98 -14.51
C GLU A 287 -5.26 5.15 -13.59
N ASN A 288 -4.31 6.06 -13.45
CA ASN A 288 -4.48 7.35 -12.81
C ASN A 288 -3.89 8.43 -13.72
N LYS A 289 -4.59 9.54 -13.88
CA LYS A 289 -4.12 10.70 -14.64
C LYS A 289 -4.62 11.98 -13.99
N GLY A 290 -3.85 13.03 -14.14
CA GLY A 290 -4.21 14.30 -13.55
C GLY A 290 -3.25 15.41 -13.92
N PHE A 291 -3.44 16.51 -13.23
CA PHE A 291 -2.51 17.63 -13.27
C PHE A 291 -2.27 18.20 -11.89
N GLU A 292 -1.11 18.78 -11.71
CA GLU A 292 -0.72 19.54 -10.54
C GLU A 292 -0.26 20.91 -10.98
N ALA A 293 -0.66 21.94 -10.25
CA ALA A 293 -0.19 23.28 -10.49
C ALA A 293 0.17 23.93 -9.16
N GLN A 294 1.31 24.58 -9.14
CA GLN A 294 1.80 25.33 -8.00
C GLN A 294 2.21 26.71 -8.47
N PHE A 295 1.91 27.72 -7.68
CA PHE A 295 2.43 29.07 -7.91
C PHE A 295 2.98 29.65 -6.60
N GLU A 296 3.98 30.50 -6.77
CA GLU A 296 4.60 31.25 -5.69
C GLU A 296 4.89 32.67 -6.20
N TYR A 297 4.29 33.65 -5.57
CA TYR A 297 4.51 35.07 -5.84
C TYR A 297 5.21 35.69 -4.66
N ASN A 298 6.36 36.33 -4.91
CA ASN A 298 7.15 37.03 -3.91
C ASN A 298 7.54 38.39 -4.50
N HIS A 299 7.06 39.46 -3.87
CA HIS A 299 7.38 40.80 -4.32
C HIS A 299 7.64 41.74 -3.15
N GLN A 300 8.66 42.60 -3.32
CA GLN A 300 8.99 43.62 -2.36
C GLN A 300 8.55 44.98 -2.87
N PHE A 301 7.57 45.58 -2.22
CA PHE A 301 7.07 46.92 -2.51
C PHE A 301 7.86 47.95 -1.71
N GLY A 302 8.78 48.64 -2.36
CA GLY A 302 9.64 49.62 -1.72
C GLY A 302 10.62 48.93 -0.72
N LYS A 303 10.85 49.58 0.43
CA LYS A 303 11.78 49.09 1.42
C LYS A 303 11.09 48.35 2.58
N ASP A 304 9.81 48.59 2.78
CA ASP A 304 9.11 48.28 4.05
C ASP A 304 8.06 47.16 3.89
N TRP A 305 7.62 46.86 2.67
CA TRP A 305 6.58 45.87 2.42
C TRP A 305 7.07 44.69 1.59
N PHE A 306 6.86 43.50 2.12
CA PHE A 306 7.09 42.24 1.41
C PHE A 306 5.80 41.44 1.37
N VAL A 307 5.40 41.00 0.19
CA VAL A 307 4.21 40.16 -0.01
C VAL A 307 4.65 38.82 -0.56
N SER A 308 4.26 37.75 0.12
CA SER A 308 4.44 36.36 -0.33
C SER A 308 3.11 35.66 -0.40
N LEU A 309 2.77 35.11 -1.57
CA LEU A 309 1.54 34.33 -1.80
C LEU A 309 1.90 33.00 -2.44
N ARG A 310 1.40 31.90 -1.87
CA ARG A 310 1.61 30.55 -2.38
C ARG A 310 0.27 29.85 -2.52
N GLY A 311 0.15 29.03 -3.54
CA GLY A 311 -1.01 28.18 -3.73
C GLY A 311 -0.66 26.95 -4.58
N ASN A 312 -1.41 25.87 -4.37
CA ASN A 312 -1.33 24.68 -5.17
C ASN A 312 -2.71 24.11 -5.45
N VAL A 313 -2.83 23.44 -6.58
CA VAL A 313 -4.04 22.72 -7.00
C VAL A 313 -3.61 21.38 -7.58
N THR A 314 -4.26 20.32 -7.13
CA THR A 314 -4.06 18.96 -7.67
C THR A 314 -5.40 18.41 -8.08
N TYR A 315 -5.48 17.90 -9.29
CA TYR A 315 -6.64 17.15 -9.78
C TYR A 315 -6.18 15.80 -10.31
N ASN A 316 -6.80 14.72 -9.81
CA ASN A 316 -6.54 13.39 -10.32
C ASN A 316 -7.85 12.62 -10.56
N LYS A 317 -7.78 11.71 -11.51
CA LYS A 317 -8.86 10.78 -11.83
C LYS A 317 -8.27 9.40 -12.06
N ASP A 318 -8.54 8.52 -11.12
CA ASP A 318 -8.19 7.10 -11.21
C ASP A 318 -9.38 6.28 -11.72
N LYS A 319 -9.09 5.14 -12.31
CA LYS A 319 -10.10 4.16 -12.71
C LYS A 319 -9.53 2.74 -12.71
N ILE A 320 -10.37 1.82 -12.31
CA ILE A 320 -10.12 0.38 -12.43
C ILE A 320 -10.32 -0.01 -13.89
N ILE A 321 -9.32 -0.66 -14.49
CA ILE A 321 -9.40 -1.23 -15.84
C ILE A 321 -9.72 -2.72 -15.75
N GLU A 322 -9.07 -3.42 -14.80
CA GLU A 322 -9.24 -4.85 -14.57
C GLU A 322 -9.01 -5.17 -13.10
N ASN A 323 -9.89 -5.92 -12.47
CA ASN A 323 -9.83 -6.29 -11.06
C ASN A 323 -10.13 -7.77 -10.76
N GLY A 324 -10.27 -8.60 -11.81
CA GLY A 324 -10.59 -10.03 -11.65
C GLY A 324 -12.06 -10.32 -11.30
N GLN A 325 -12.90 -9.32 -11.31
CA GLN A 325 -14.32 -9.45 -11.01
C GLN A 325 -15.02 -10.36 -12.03
N ALA A 326 -15.95 -11.19 -11.55
CA ALA A 326 -16.89 -11.90 -12.43
C ALA A 326 -17.78 -10.90 -13.20
N GLU A 327 -18.36 -11.36 -14.32
CA GLU A 327 -19.34 -10.53 -15.04
C GLU A 327 -20.53 -10.23 -14.11
N PRO A 328 -20.79 -8.97 -13.78
CA PRO A 328 -21.84 -8.64 -12.84
C PRO A 328 -23.21 -8.83 -13.48
N ALA A 329 -24.21 -9.25 -12.69
CA ALA A 329 -25.57 -9.40 -13.15
C ALA A 329 -26.19 -8.07 -13.65
N TYR A 330 -25.72 -6.96 -13.13
CA TYR A 330 -26.18 -5.62 -13.48
C TYR A 330 -25.01 -4.67 -13.74
N PRO A 331 -25.08 -3.81 -14.77
CA PRO A 331 -23.98 -2.92 -15.14
C PRO A 331 -23.50 -1.98 -14.01
N TRP A 332 -24.40 -1.57 -13.12
CA TRP A 332 -24.05 -0.67 -12.00
C TRP A 332 -23.26 -1.36 -10.86
N LEU A 333 -23.14 -2.68 -10.88
CA LEU A 333 -22.30 -3.45 -9.97
C LEU A 333 -20.86 -3.62 -10.52
N ASP A 334 -20.61 -3.22 -11.77
CA ASP A 334 -19.29 -3.29 -12.35
C ASP A 334 -18.37 -2.21 -11.75
N LYS A 335 -17.32 -2.64 -11.04
CA LYS A 335 -16.32 -1.74 -10.49
C LYS A 335 -15.34 -1.22 -11.56
N ARG A 336 -15.25 -1.88 -12.71
CA ARG A 336 -14.38 -1.45 -13.82
C ARG A 336 -14.88 -0.12 -14.39
N GLY A 337 -13.97 0.78 -14.69
CA GLY A 337 -14.30 2.14 -15.12
C GLY A 337 -14.57 3.15 -14.01
N HIS A 338 -14.77 2.68 -12.78
CA HIS A 338 -14.97 3.51 -11.58
C HIS A 338 -13.67 3.74 -10.82
N LYS A 339 -13.70 4.67 -9.87
CA LYS A 339 -12.55 4.94 -8.97
C LYS A 339 -12.22 3.72 -8.11
N VAL A 340 -10.92 3.57 -7.75
CA VAL A 340 -10.46 2.47 -6.89
C VAL A 340 -11.17 2.48 -5.53
N LEU A 341 -11.38 3.66 -4.96
CA LEU A 341 -12.06 3.87 -3.68
C LEU A 341 -13.49 4.41 -3.87
N ALA A 342 -14.20 3.93 -4.89
CA ALA A 342 -15.61 4.27 -5.05
C ALA A 342 -16.45 3.57 -3.98
N SER A 343 -17.22 4.36 -3.23
CA SER A 343 -18.24 3.81 -2.33
C SER A 343 -19.47 3.41 -3.14
N LEU A 344 -19.91 2.18 -2.93
CA LEU A 344 -21.19 1.70 -3.47
C LEU A 344 -22.25 1.83 -2.38
N GLY A 345 -23.41 2.32 -2.74
CA GLY A 345 -24.54 2.47 -1.81
C GLY A 345 -25.86 2.35 -2.55
N TYR A 346 -26.93 2.25 -1.80
CA TYR A 346 -28.28 2.30 -2.34
C TYR A 346 -28.66 3.76 -2.64
N THR A 347 -29.45 3.94 -3.68
CA THR A 347 -30.07 5.24 -3.97
C THR A 347 -31.21 5.46 -2.98
N ALA A 348 -31.13 6.52 -2.20
CA ALA A 348 -32.23 6.92 -1.33
C ALA A 348 -33.41 7.37 -2.18
N LEU A 349 -34.57 6.74 -2.01
CA LEU A 349 -35.78 7.11 -2.72
C LEU A 349 -36.49 8.30 -2.08
N GLY A 350 -36.17 8.62 -0.84
CA GLY A 350 -36.74 9.71 -0.07
C GLY A 350 -36.62 9.44 1.43
N LEU A 351 -37.13 10.38 2.20
CA LEU A 351 -37.32 10.23 3.64
C LEU A 351 -38.84 10.10 3.88
N PHE A 352 -39.21 9.23 4.79
CA PHE A 352 -40.60 9.21 5.30
C PHE A 352 -40.84 10.51 6.07
N THR A 353 -41.96 11.17 5.78
CA THR A 353 -42.32 12.47 6.38
C THR A 353 -43.36 12.31 7.49
N CYS A 354 -44.13 11.21 7.48
CA CYS A 354 -45.12 10.88 8.49
C CYS A 354 -45.23 9.35 8.67
N GLU A 355 -45.92 8.95 9.71
CA GLU A 355 -46.13 7.55 10.05
C GLU A 355 -46.99 6.80 8.99
N GLU A 356 -47.88 7.52 8.34
CA GLU A 356 -48.70 6.99 7.23
C GLU A 356 -47.83 6.61 6.02
N ASP A 357 -46.79 7.35 5.72
CA ASP A 357 -45.84 7.03 4.66
C ASP A 357 -45.16 5.68 4.93
N ILE A 358 -44.85 5.39 6.20
CA ILE A 358 -44.22 4.12 6.61
C ILE A 358 -45.21 2.96 6.43
N GLN A 359 -46.49 3.16 6.84
CA GLN A 359 -47.51 2.13 6.79
C GLN A 359 -47.94 1.82 5.35
N ASN A 360 -47.96 2.81 4.47
CA ASN A 360 -48.36 2.67 3.06
C ASN A 360 -47.21 2.30 2.13
N TYR A 361 -45.98 2.19 2.62
CA TYR A 361 -44.83 1.82 1.79
C TYR A 361 -44.85 0.33 1.49
N ASN A 362 -45.20 -0.02 0.26
CA ASN A 362 -45.12 -1.39 -0.25
C ASN A 362 -43.66 -1.68 -0.68
N ILE A 363 -43.04 -2.63 0.00
CA ILE A 363 -41.72 -3.17 -0.37
C ILE A 363 -41.85 -4.15 -1.53
#